data_e27e3bc9691eb1b982c7cdb433efddcd
#
_entry.id   e27e3bc9691eb1b982c7cdb433efddcd
#
_cell.length_a   1.000
_cell.length_b   1.000
_cell.length_c   1.000
_cell.angle_alpha   90.00
_cell.angle_beta   90.00
_cell.angle_gamma   90.00
#
_symmetry.space_group_name_H-M   'P 1'
#
loop_
_entity.id
_entity.type
_entity.pdbx_description
1 polymer ?
#
loop_
_entity_poly.entity_id
_entity_poly.type
_entity_poly.pdbx_seq_one_letter_code
_entity_poly.pdbx_strand_id
1 'polypeptide(L)'
;MVQLWCQGRCFHSVAAVIFDKDGTLADVADYLRLVAIARAVKIAEHFPNLQEALLQAFGVIGDHLEPTGLQAVGTRQENLIAAAAFVATQGIPWIAALELVRTAFAKADLQFTAKAPWTPPLSGVTQLVQQLHRAGCALAIISGDGKWEIEAFLDTYHLKPFFQLWRGGDEPPTKPDPQVFLRVCDRLGVQPDQTVVIGDADSDGLMAQRGGAAGSIGVTWGWPTPPVLNYCDCILASPLEMRIIPEEN
;
A
#
# COMPACT_ATOMS: atom_id res chain seq x y z
N MET A 1 -20.18 -15.52 -8.44
CA MET A 1 -18.91 -15.12 -9.07
C MET A 1 -19.17 -14.01 -10.07
N VAL A 2 -18.15 -13.27 -10.46
CA VAL A 2 -18.27 -12.16 -11.42
C VAL A 2 -17.19 -12.24 -12.48
N GLN A 3 -17.40 -11.53 -13.58
CA GLN A 3 -16.35 -11.17 -14.53
C GLN A 3 -15.89 -9.74 -14.23
N LEU A 4 -14.56 -9.52 -14.17
CA LEU A 4 -13.98 -8.20 -14.08
C LEU A 4 -13.30 -7.86 -15.41
N TRP A 5 -13.75 -6.74 -16.00
CA TRP A 5 -13.21 -6.23 -17.26
C TRP A 5 -12.37 -4.98 -17.01
N CYS A 6 -11.14 -4.98 -17.49
CA CYS A 6 -10.26 -3.84 -17.49
C CYS A 6 -9.45 -3.76 -18.79
N GLN A 7 -9.52 -2.65 -19.49
CA GLN A 7 -8.74 -2.34 -20.71
C GLN A 7 -8.67 -3.49 -21.74
N GLY A 8 -9.80 -4.15 -22.00
CA GLY A 8 -9.88 -5.26 -22.96
C GLY A 8 -9.51 -6.64 -22.41
N ARG A 9 -9.05 -6.74 -21.16
CA ARG A 9 -8.82 -7.99 -20.45
C ARG A 9 -10.03 -8.37 -19.59
N CYS A 10 -10.38 -9.63 -19.58
CA CYS A 10 -11.46 -10.18 -18.74
C CYS A 10 -10.88 -11.21 -17.78
N PHE A 11 -11.17 -11.06 -16.49
CA PHE A 11 -10.95 -12.07 -15.47
C PHE A 11 -12.29 -12.75 -15.21
N HIS A 12 -12.34 -14.06 -15.42
CA HIS A 12 -13.55 -14.87 -15.27
C HIS A 12 -13.62 -15.52 -13.90
N SER A 13 -14.82 -15.85 -13.47
CA SER A 13 -15.11 -16.63 -12.25
C SER A 13 -14.45 -16.03 -10.99
N VAL A 14 -14.44 -14.71 -10.90
CA VAL A 14 -13.84 -14.01 -9.74
C VAL A 14 -14.76 -14.13 -8.54
N ALA A 15 -14.27 -14.78 -7.50
CA ALA A 15 -14.96 -14.98 -6.22
C ALA A 15 -14.51 -13.94 -5.16
N ALA A 16 -13.26 -13.47 -5.26
CA ALA A 16 -12.71 -12.51 -4.30
C ALA A 16 -11.84 -11.45 -4.97
N VAL A 17 -11.79 -10.28 -4.33
CA VAL A 17 -10.85 -9.19 -4.67
C VAL A 17 -10.07 -8.80 -3.43
N ILE A 18 -8.75 -8.81 -3.56
CA ILE A 18 -7.83 -8.37 -2.51
C ILE A 18 -7.24 -7.03 -2.92
N PHE A 19 -7.42 -6.02 -2.09
CA PHE A 19 -6.92 -4.68 -2.31
C PHE A 19 -5.63 -4.43 -1.52
N ASP A 20 -4.70 -3.69 -2.09
CA ASP A 20 -3.82 -2.86 -1.29
C ASP A 20 -4.59 -1.68 -0.70
N LYS A 21 -3.98 -0.95 0.27
CA LYS A 21 -4.63 0.18 0.92
C LYS A 21 -4.07 1.53 0.45
N ASP A 22 -2.80 1.79 0.69
CA ASP A 22 -2.16 3.08 0.45
C ASP A 22 -1.91 3.29 -1.05
N GLY A 23 -2.37 4.40 -1.63
CA GLY A 23 -2.30 4.62 -3.08
C GLY A 23 -3.33 3.84 -3.92
N THR A 24 -4.06 2.91 -3.29
CA THR A 24 -5.10 2.10 -3.94
C THR A 24 -6.49 2.43 -3.42
N LEU A 25 -6.72 2.31 -2.11
CA LEU A 25 -7.98 2.68 -1.44
C LEU A 25 -7.90 4.08 -0.82
N ALA A 26 -6.74 4.43 -0.26
CA ALA A 26 -6.50 5.63 0.52
C ALA A 26 -5.58 6.62 -0.21
N ASP A 27 -5.94 7.89 -0.20
CA ASP A 27 -5.09 9.00 -0.64
C ASP A 27 -4.01 9.27 0.40
N VAL A 28 -2.77 8.93 0.07
CA VAL A 28 -1.66 8.93 1.04
C VAL A 28 -0.47 9.80 0.63
N ALA A 29 -0.43 10.31 -0.59
CA ALA A 29 0.76 10.94 -1.15
C ALA A 29 1.27 12.09 -0.26
N ASP A 30 0.40 13.02 0.11
CA ASP A 30 0.75 14.15 0.97
C ASP A 30 1.12 13.72 2.38
N TYR A 31 0.38 12.77 2.96
CA TYR A 31 0.67 12.25 4.29
C TYR A 31 2.08 11.63 4.36
N LEU A 32 2.40 10.72 3.43
CA LEU A 32 3.69 10.04 3.39
C LEU A 32 4.83 11.03 3.14
N ARG A 33 4.62 12.04 2.28
CA ARG A 33 5.59 13.12 2.05
C ARG A 33 5.87 13.92 3.32
N LEU A 34 4.83 14.30 4.06
CA LEU A 34 4.98 15.04 5.32
C LEU A 34 5.69 14.22 6.40
N VAL A 35 5.40 12.93 6.49
CA VAL A 35 6.11 12.00 7.40
C VAL A 35 7.59 11.91 7.04
N ALA A 36 7.93 11.78 5.75
CA ALA A 36 9.32 11.74 5.28
C ALA A 36 10.07 13.03 5.66
N ILE A 37 9.45 14.20 5.42
CA ILE A 37 10.02 15.50 5.77
C ILE A 37 10.25 15.59 7.29
N ALA A 38 9.27 15.26 8.10
CA ALA A 38 9.38 15.31 9.56
C ALA A 38 10.51 14.40 10.08
N ARG A 39 10.65 13.19 9.54
CA ARG A 39 11.73 12.25 9.89
C ARG A 39 13.10 12.80 9.49
N ALA A 40 13.25 13.32 8.27
CA ALA A 40 14.50 13.92 7.80
C ALA A 40 14.89 15.13 8.65
N VAL A 41 13.94 16.01 8.97
CA VAL A 41 14.17 17.18 9.86
C VAL A 41 14.63 16.73 11.26
N LYS A 42 14.02 15.69 11.83
CA LYS A 42 14.44 15.20 13.17
C LYS A 42 15.85 14.61 13.19
N ILE A 43 16.31 14.01 12.11
CA ILE A 43 17.70 13.56 11.97
C ILE A 43 18.62 14.76 11.75
N ALA A 44 18.18 15.74 10.97
CA ALA A 44 18.95 16.95 10.67
C ALA A 44 19.20 17.85 11.90
N GLU A 45 18.41 17.71 12.98
CA GLU A 45 18.70 18.36 14.26
C GLU A 45 20.11 18.00 14.79
N HIS A 46 20.62 16.80 14.43
CA HIS A 46 21.97 16.32 14.79
C HIS A 46 22.96 16.42 13.63
N PHE A 47 22.49 16.25 12.38
CA PHE A 47 23.29 16.21 11.16
C PHE A 47 22.63 17.05 10.05
N PRO A 48 22.74 18.40 10.09
CA PRO A 48 22.06 19.29 9.14
C PRO A 48 22.37 18.98 7.67
N ASN A 49 23.59 18.52 7.40
CA ASN A 49 24.06 18.15 6.05
C ASN A 49 23.39 16.89 5.47
N LEU A 50 22.68 16.11 6.27
CA LEU A 50 21.98 14.90 5.79
C LEU A 50 20.54 15.16 5.32
N GLN A 51 19.95 16.32 5.62
CA GLN A 51 18.52 16.54 5.36
C GLN A 51 18.14 16.30 3.90
N GLU A 52 18.85 16.92 2.98
CA GLU A 52 18.58 16.81 1.54
C GLU A 52 18.79 15.37 1.03
N ALA A 53 19.89 14.73 1.44
CA ALA A 53 20.17 13.35 1.05
C ALA A 53 19.13 12.37 1.59
N LEU A 54 18.59 12.59 2.79
CA LEU A 54 17.52 11.79 3.36
C LEU A 54 16.20 11.99 2.63
N LEU A 55 15.85 13.24 2.27
CA LEU A 55 14.65 13.52 1.48
C LEU A 55 14.71 12.82 0.13
N GLN A 56 15.84 12.92 -0.58
CA GLN A 56 16.06 12.21 -1.85
C GLN A 56 15.97 10.69 -1.67
N ALA A 57 16.58 10.13 -0.63
CA ALA A 57 16.52 8.70 -0.34
C ALA A 57 15.09 8.20 -0.04
N PHE A 58 14.28 9.00 0.64
CA PHE A 58 12.88 8.72 0.87
C PHE A 58 12.00 8.88 -0.39
N GLY A 59 12.51 9.51 -1.45
CA GLY A 59 11.79 9.77 -2.68
C GLY A 59 11.01 11.09 -2.67
N VAL A 60 11.35 12.03 -1.78
CA VAL A 60 10.77 13.39 -1.80
C VAL A 60 11.49 14.22 -2.84
N ILE A 61 10.76 14.67 -3.89
CA ILE A 61 11.28 15.46 -5.00
C ILE A 61 10.46 16.76 -5.09
N GLY A 62 11.03 17.87 -4.64
CA GLY A 62 10.31 19.13 -4.58
C GLY A 62 9.07 19.05 -3.70
N ASP A 63 7.90 19.22 -4.29
CA ASP A 63 6.60 19.22 -3.61
C ASP A 63 5.83 17.89 -3.71
N HIS A 64 6.41 16.84 -4.29
CA HIS A 64 5.76 15.54 -4.45
C HIS A 64 6.62 14.39 -3.89
N LEU A 65 5.99 13.22 -3.75
CA LEU A 65 6.62 11.96 -3.39
C LEU A 65 6.64 11.04 -4.60
N GLU A 66 7.80 10.44 -4.86
CA GLU A 66 7.97 9.41 -5.89
C GLU A 66 7.19 8.15 -5.52
N PRO A 67 6.19 7.71 -6.31
CA PRO A 67 5.31 6.59 -5.96
C PRO A 67 6.03 5.24 -5.88
N THR A 68 7.19 5.11 -6.53
CA THR A 68 8.05 3.93 -6.46
C THR A 68 9.24 4.11 -5.49
N GLY A 69 9.27 5.24 -4.79
CA GLY A 69 10.33 5.60 -3.84
C GLY A 69 10.20 4.87 -2.50
N LEU A 70 11.29 4.90 -1.74
CA LEU A 70 11.40 4.17 -0.48
C LEU A 70 10.27 4.49 0.52
N GLN A 71 9.85 5.75 0.64
CA GLN A 71 8.79 6.13 1.57
C GLN A 71 7.41 5.63 1.14
N ALA A 72 7.19 5.50 -0.18
CA ALA A 72 5.91 5.06 -0.73
C ALA A 72 5.74 3.53 -0.64
N VAL A 73 6.77 2.76 -1.04
CA VAL A 73 6.67 1.29 -1.17
C VAL A 73 7.44 0.50 -0.11
N GLY A 74 8.38 1.15 0.59
CA GLY A 74 9.19 0.51 1.61
C GLY A 74 8.49 0.47 2.97
N THR A 75 8.80 -0.57 3.74
CA THR A 75 8.35 -0.69 5.13
C THR A 75 8.98 0.39 6.02
N ARG A 76 8.37 0.66 7.18
CA ARG A 76 8.96 1.55 8.20
C ARG A 76 10.37 1.10 8.60
N GLN A 77 10.61 -0.21 8.65
CA GLN A 77 11.92 -0.78 9.02
C GLN A 77 12.96 -0.54 7.93
N GLU A 78 12.62 -0.67 6.65
CA GLU A 78 13.52 -0.36 5.53
C GLU A 78 13.89 1.12 5.50
N ASN A 79 12.90 2.01 5.68
CA ASN A 79 13.13 3.44 5.83
C ASN A 79 14.11 3.76 7.00
N LEU A 80 13.93 3.08 8.15
CA LEU A 80 14.79 3.25 9.33
C LEU A 80 16.22 2.80 9.04
N ILE A 81 16.40 1.63 8.41
CA ILE A 81 17.72 1.09 8.06
C ILE A 81 18.43 2.00 7.06
N ALA A 82 17.72 2.45 6.03
CA ALA A 82 18.27 3.37 5.04
C ALA A 82 18.73 4.68 5.70
N ALA A 83 17.91 5.30 6.54
CA ALA A 83 18.28 6.52 7.25
C ALA A 83 19.48 6.30 8.20
N ALA A 84 19.53 5.16 8.90
CA ALA A 84 20.65 4.82 9.78
C ALA A 84 21.96 4.63 9.01
N ALA A 85 21.91 4.12 7.76
CA ALA A 85 23.09 4.04 6.91
C ALA A 85 23.65 5.44 6.59
N PHE A 86 22.81 6.43 6.29
CA PHE A 86 23.25 7.83 6.13
C PHE A 86 23.87 8.40 7.42
N VAL A 87 23.27 8.14 8.57
CA VAL A 87 23.83 8.59 9.87
C VAL A 87 25.20 7.92 10.13
N ALA A 88 25.36 6.65 9.80
CA ALA A 88 26.63 5.94 9.96
C ALA A 88 27.76 6.54 9.12
N THR A 89 27.47 7.17 7.96
CA THR A 89 28.48 7.87 7.15
C THR A 89 29.09 9.08 7.87
N GLN A 90 28.47 9.55 8.94
CA GLN A 90 29.01 10.64 9.78
C GLN A 90 29.99 10.13 10.86
N GLY A 91 30.46 8.89 10.75
CA GLY A 91 31.37 8.28 11.71
C GLY A 91 30.70 7.71 12.97
N ILE A 92 29.38 7.62 12.98
CA ILE A 92 28.59 7.06 14.09
C ILE A 92 28.60 5.53 14.00
N PRO A 93 28.94 4.80 15.08
CA PRO A 93 28.84 3.33 15.10
C PRO A 93 27.42 2.84 14.79
N TRP A 94 27.30 1.73 14.07
CA TRP A 94 26.04 1.25 13.52
C TRP A 94 24.88 1.17 14.53
N ILE A 95 25.12 0.58 15.71
CA ILE A 95 24.08 0.47 16.75
C ILE A 95 23.62 1.84 17.24
N ALA A 96 24.56 2.78 17.42
CA ALA A 96 24.22 4.14 17.83
C ALA A 96 23.46 4.90 16.74
N ALA A 97 23.80 4.70 15.46
CA ALA A 97 23.07 5.25 14.32
C ALA A 97 21.60 4.72 14.27
N LEU A 98 21.40 3.43 14.47
CA LEU A 98 20.06 2.83 14.56
C LEU A 98 19.24 3.45 15.71
N GLU A 99 19.80 3.57 16.91
CA GLU A 99 19.10 4.14 18.07
C GLU A 99 18.76 5.61 17.88
N LEU A 100 19.67 6.38 17.27
CA LEU A 100 19.41 7.78 16.93
C LEU A 100 18.23 7.89 15.97
N VAL A 101 18.24 7.12 14.89
CA VAL A 101 17.17 7.16 13.88
C VAL A 101 15.85 6.66 14.46
N ARG A 102 15.84 5.61 15.28
CA ARG A 102 14.62 5.15 15.99
C ARG A 102 14.01 6.28 16.82
N THR A 103 14.86 6.97 17.58
CA THR A 103 14.43 8.11 18.41
C THR A 103 13.90 9.27 17.57
N ALA A 104 14.60 9.60 16.47
CA ALA A 104 14.18 10.64 15.55
C ALA A 104 12.83 10.32 14.88
N PHE A 105 12.65 9.09 14.40
CA PHE A 105 11.40 8.63 13.81
C PHE A 105 10.26 8.64 14.85
N ALA A 106 10.49 8.12 16.05
CA ALA A 106 9.48 8.15 17.11
C ALA A 106 9.02 9.58 17.43
N LYS A 107 9.95 10.54 17.51
CA LYS A 107 9.61 11.96 17.72
C LYS A 107 8.87 12.58 16.53
N ALA A 108 9.24 12.24 15.30
CA ALA A 108 8.56 12.72 14.11
C ALA A 108 7.12 12.16 14.04
N ASP A 109 6.97 10.86 14.28
CA ASP A 109 5.70 10.15 14.18
C ASP A 109 4.65 10.64 15.21
N LEU A 110 5.08 11.28 16.34
CA LEU A 110 4.17 11.92 17.30
C LEU A 110 3.30 13.04 16.69
N GLN A 111 3.72 13.62 15.56
CA GLN A 111 2.93 14.62 14.84
C GLN A 111 1.79 13.99 14.03
N PHE A 112 1.81 12.67 13.85
CA PHE A 112 0.92 11.91 12.98
C PHE A 112 0.27 10.74 13.75
N THR A 113 -0.25 11.00 14.94
CA THR A 113 -0.74 9.97 15.87
C THR A 113 -1.96 9.20 15.36
N ALA A 114 -2.70 9.74 14.39
CA ALA A 114 -3.81 9.07 13.71
C ALA A 114 -3.66 9.26 12.20
N LYS A 115 -3.33 8.19 11.47
CA LYS A 115 -3.15 8.23 10.02
C LYS A 115 -4.47 8.40 9.27
N ALA A 116 -5.53 7.69 9.69
CA ALA A 116 -6.78 7.63 8.97
C ALA A 116 -7.39 8.99 8.59
N PRO A 117 -7.45 10.01 9.48
CA PRO A 117 -8.01 11.32 9.11
C PRO A 117 -7.23 12.07 8.01
N TRP A 118 -5.95 11.72 7.81
CA TRP A 118 -5.07 12.32 6.80
C TRP A 118 -5.12 11.60 5.45
N THR A 119 -5.72 10.41 5.41
CA THR A 119 -5.66 9.52 4.25
C THR A 119 -7.07 9.10 3.82
N PRO A 120 -7.89 10.05 3.29
CA PRO A 120 -9.26 9.76 2.91
C PRO A 120 -9.32 8.74 1.76
N PRO A 121 -10.47 8.06 1.56
CA PRO A 121 -10.66 7.22 0.38
C PRO A 121 -10.48 8.01 -0.91
N LEU A 122 -9.77 7.43 -1.85
CA LEU A 122 -9.61 7.98 -3.20
C LEU A 122 -10.96 8.06 -3.93
N SER A 123 -11.08 9.02 -4.84
CA SER A 123 -12.31 9.26 -5.59
C SER A 123 -12.77 8.01 -6.34
N GLY A 124 -14.04 7.64 -6.19
CA GLY A 124 -14.66 6.48 -6.85
C GLY A 124 -14.39 5.12 -6.17
N VAL A 125 -13.41 5.03 -5.26
CA VAL A 125 -13.05 3.75 -4.62
C VAL A 125 -14.16 3.19 -3.74
N THR A 126 -14.81 4.05 -2.94
CA THR A 126 -15.96 3.62 -2.12
C THR A 126 -17.06 3.01 -2.98
N GLN A 127 -17.33 3.61 -4.15
CA GLN A 127 -18.33 3.09 -5.09
C GLN A 127 -17.90 1.74 -5.65
N LEU A 128 -16.64 1.59 -6.05
CA LEU A 128 -16.09 0.33 -6.56
C LEU A 128 -16.21 -0.80 -5.52
N VAL A 129 -15.79 -0.54 -4.27
CA VAL A 129 -15.92 -1.50 -3.15
C VAL A 129 -17.36 -1.94 -2.94
N GLN A 130 -18.31 -0.98 -2.94
CA GLN A 130 -19.74 -1.28 -2.80
C GLN A 130 -20.29 -2.11 -3.98
N GLN A 131 -19.86 -1.81 -5.20
CA GLN A 131 -20.29 -2.57 -6.39
C GLN A 131 -19.79 -4.01 -6.35
N LEU A 132 -18.53 -4.25 -6.03
CA LEU A 132 -17.95 -5.58 -5.88
C LEU A 132 -18.64 -6.37 -4.77
N HIS A 133 -18.87 -5.74 -3.62
CA HIS A 133 -19.58 -6.37 -2.50
C HIS A 133 -21.02 -6.77 -2.89
N ARG A 134 -21.78 -5.86 -3.54
CA ARG A 134 -23.14 -6.15 -4.02
C ARG A 134 -23.17 -7.26 -5.09
N ALA A 135 -22.12 -7.38 -5.89
CA ALA A 135 -21.95 -8.44 -6.88
C ALA A 135 -21.57 -9.80 -6.25
N GLY A 136 -21.37 -9.85 -4.92
CA GLY A 136 -21.10 -11.08 -4.17
C GLY A 136 -19.63 -11.46 -4.10
N CYS A 137 -18.69 -10.56 -4.43
CA CYS A 137 -17.27 -10.79 -4.23
C CYS A 137 -16.93 -10.72 -2.74
N ALA A 138 -16.12 -11.65 -2.26
CA ALA A 138 -15.44 -11.50 -0.97
C ALA A 138 -14.33 -10.45 -1.12
N LEU A 139 -14.26 -9.52 -0.15
CA LEU A 139 -13.26 -8.45 -0.19
C LEU A 139 -12.29 -8.55 0.98
N ALA A 140 -11.01 -8.38 0.70
CA ALA A 140 -9.96 -8.33 1.71
C ALA A 140 -8.94 -7.23 1.42
N ILE A 141 -8.11 -6.91 2.43
CA ILE A 141 -6.99 -5.98 2.31
C ILE A 141 -5.70 -6.69 2.69
N ILE A 142 -4.63 -6.48 1.90
CA ILE A 142 -3.25 -6.78 2.25
C ILE A 142 -2.45 -5.49 2.10
N SER A 143 -1.93 -4.93 3.19
CA SER A 143 -1.24 -3.65 3.20
C SER A 143 0.14 -3.74 3.86
N GLY A 144 1.03 -2.82 3.50
CA GLY A 144 2.27 -2.55 4.22
C GLY A 144 2.05 -1.87 5.58
N ASP A 145 0.89 -1.24 5.79
CA ASP A 145 0.48 -0.69 7.08
C ASP A 145 0.26 -1.79 8.12
N GLY A 146 0.34 -1.43 9.40
CA GLY A 146 -0.08 -2.32 10.48
C GLY A 146 -1.59 -2.57 10.46
N LYS A 147 -1.98 -3.70 11.03
CA LYS A 147 -3.38 -4.12 11.09
C LYS A 147 -4.28 -3.07 11.75
N TRP A 148 -3.76 -2.39 12.77
CA TRP A 148 -4.49 -1.35 13.47
C TRP A 148 -4.76 -0.12 12.59
N GLU A 149 -3.80 0.29 11.77
CA GLU A 149 -3.98 1.42 10.85
C GLU A 149 -5.01 1.10 9.76
N ILE A 150 -5.03 -0.15 9.27
CA ILE A 150 -6.06 -0.60 8.31
C ILE A 150 -7.43 -0.55 8.98
N GLU A 151 -7.56 -1.05 10.20
CA GLU A 151 -8.83 -1.06 10.94
C GLU A 151 -9.33 0.36 11.23
N ALA A 152 -8.43 1.26 11.65
CA ALA A 152 -8.75 2.67 11.87
C ALA A 152 -9.25 3.37 10.59
N PHE A 153 -8.64 3.08 9.43
CA PHE A 153 -9.10 3.56 8.13
C PHE A 153 -10.52 3.04 7.80
N LEU A 154 -10.73 1.73 7.93
CA LEU A 154 -12.02 1.10 7.65
C LEU A 154 -13.14 1.63 8.56
N ASP A 155 -12.87 1.84 9.84
CA ASP A 155 -13.83 2.39 10.81
C ASP A 155 -14.11 3.88 10.54
N THR A 156 -13.07 4.69 10.29
CA THR A 156 -13.20 6.14 10.04
C THR A 156 -14.08 6.43 8.81
N TYR A 157 -13.94 5.64 7.75
CA TYR A 157 -14.64 5.86 6.48
C TYR A 157 -15.81 4.91 6.26
N HIS A 158 -16.23 4.17 7.29
CA HIS A 158 -17.37 3.25 7.26
C HIS A 158 -17.26 2.17 6.17
N LEU A 159 -16.03 1.73 5.86
CA LEU A 159 -15.76 0.70 4.87
C LEU A 159 -15.73 -0.72 5.45
N LYS A 160 -15.58 -0.84 6.77
CA LYS A 160 -15.44 -2.13 7.47
C LYS A 160 -16.53 -3.17 7.12
N PRO A 161 -17.82 -2.81 6.94
CA PRO A 161 -18.86 -3.77 6.60
C PRO A 161 -18.66 -4.48 5.24
N PHE A 162 -17.85 -3.93 4.35
CA PHE A 162 -17.62 -4.49 3.02
C PHE A 162 -16.48 -5.50 2.98
N PHE A 163 -15.55 -5.46 3.95
CA PHE A 163 -14.37 -6.31 3.99
C PHE A 163 -14.50 -7.44 5.01
N GLN A 164 -14.25 -8.68 4.59
CA GLN A 164 -14.29 -9.86 5.45
C GLN A 164 -12.96 -10.08 6.20
N LEU A 165 -11.85 -9.57 5.64
CA LEU A 165 -10.51 -9.81 6.18
C LEU A 165 -9.57 -8.65 5.83
N TRP A 166 -8.67 -8.32 6.76
CA TRP A 166 -7.52 -7.43 6.50
C TRP A 166 -6.27 -7.95 7.19
N ARG A 167 -5.14 -7.74 6.53
CA ARG A 167 -3.83 -8.18 6.98
C ARG A 167 -2.81 -7.06 6.80
N GLY A 168 -2.11 -6.74 7.88
CA GLY A 168 -1.08 -5.71 7.94
C GLY A 168 0.34 -6.26 7.71
N GLY A 169 1.27 -5.36 7.43
CA GLY A 169 2.70 -5.64 7.30
C GLY A 169 3.41 -5.90 8.62
N ASP A 170 2.73 -5.75 9.75
CA ASP A 170 3.19 -6.15 11.09
C ASP A 170 3.05 -7.66 11.36
N GLU A 171 2.38 -8.40 10.47
CA GLU A 171 2.21 -9.86 10.55
C GLU A 171 2.94 -10.59 9.39
N PRO A 172 4.19 -11.05 9.56
CA PRO A 172 4.89 -11.80 8.50
C PRO A 172 4.17 -13.10 8.10
N PRO A 173 4.30 -13.53 6.84
CA PRO A 173 5.00 -12.90 5.73
C PRO A 173 4.26 -11.67 5.19
N THR A 174 5.01 -10.79 4.49
CA THR A 174 4.51 -9.54 3.89
C THR A 174 4.72 -9.53 2.38
N LYS A 175 4.05 -8.64 1.65
CA LYS A 175 4.30 -8.42 0.20
C LYS A 175 5.79 -8.23 -0.07
N PRO A 176 6.36 -8.79 -1.13
CA PRO A 176 5.75 -9.57 -2.21
C PRO A 176 5.76 -11.10 -2.00
N ASP A 177 5.86 -11.60 -0.75
CA ASP A 177 5.80 -13.04 -0.46
C ASP A 177 4.40 -13.59 -0.79
N PRO A 178 4.26 -14.60 -1.68
CA PRO A 178 2.96 -15.16 -2.04
C PRO A 178 2.23 -15.81 -0.88
N GLN A 179 2.91 -16.19 0.19
CA GLN A 179 2.27 -16.82 1.33
C GLN A 179 1.27 -15.90 2.04
N VAL A 180 1.45 -14.57 1.99
CA VAL A 180 0.45 -13.65 2.57
C VAL A 180 -0.86 -13.72 1.79
N PHE A 181 -0.81 -13.75 0.46
CA PHE A 181 -1.97 -13.90 -0.42
C PHE A 181 -2.67 -15.26 -0.22
N LEU A 182 -1.91 -16.34 -0.25
CA LEU A 182 -2.44 -17.71 -0.08
C LEU A 182 -3.17 -17.89 1.27
N ARG A 183 -2.62 -17.35 2.36
CA ARG A 183 -3.27 -17.37 3.68
C ARG A 183 -4.56 -16.55 3.71
N VAL A 184 -4.65 -15.46 2.94
CA VAL A 184 -5.87 -14.67 2.83
C VAL A 184 -6.92 -15.44 2.02
N CYS A 185 -6.57 -16.07 0.91
CA CYS A 185 -7.47 -16.93 0.14
C CYS A 185 -8.03 -18.09 0.99
N ASP A 186 -7.16 -18.79 1.74
CA ASP A 186 -7.56 -19.88 2.64
C ASP A 186 -8.58 -19.39 3.69
N ARG A 187 -8.32 -18.25 4.34
CA ARG A 187 -9.22 -17.68 5.34
C ARG A 187 -10.54 -17.17 4.78
N LEU A 188 -10.57 -16.74 3.53
CA LEU A 188 -11.80 -16.36 2.81
C LEU A 188 -12.55 -17.57 2.26
N GLY A 189 -11.91 -18.76 2.22
CA GLY A 189 -12.49 -19.97 1.63
C GLY A 189 -12.60 -19.90 0.11
N VAL A 190 -11.68 -19.18 -0.57
CA VAL A 190 -11.65 -19.02 -2.03
C VAL A 190 -10.38 -19.60 -2.63
N GLN A 191 -10.45 -19.97 -3.92
CA GLN A 191 -9.27 -20.45 -4.63
C GLN A 191 -8.41 -19.26 -5.11
N PRO A 192 -7.06 -19.39 -5.12
CA PRO A 192 -6.17 -18.37 -5.66
C PRO A 192 -6.52 -17.94 -7.09
N ASP A 193 -6.81 -18.91 -7.98
CA ASP A 193 -7.17 -18.69 -9.38
C ASP A 193 -8.61 -18.12 -9.60
N GLN A 194 -9.35 -17.86 -8.52
CA GLN A 194 -10.62 -17.14 -8.49
C GLN A 194 -10.48 -15.78 -7.75
N THR A 195 -9.26 -15.35 -7.47
CA THR A 195 -8.99 -14.13 -6.71
C THR A 195 -8.16 -13.16 -7.53
N VAL A 196 -8.62 -11.90 -7.62
CA VAL A 196 -7.90 -10.81 -8.28
C VAL A 196 -7.27 -9.91 -7.21
N VAL A 197 -6.04 -9.48 -7.44
CA VAL A 197 -5.34 -8.48 -6.60
C VAL A 197 -5.38 -7.12 -7.28
N ILE A 198 -5.67 -6.08 -6.51
CA ILE A 198 -5.67 -4.68 -6.97
C ILE A 198 -4.69 -3.88 -6.10
N GLY A 199 -3.69 -3.26 -6.72
CA GLY A 199 -2.67 -2.50 -6.00
C GLY A 199 -1.90 -1.53 -6.90
N ASP A 200 -1.18 -0.62 -6.29
CA ASP A 200 -0.43 0.46 -6.96
C ASP A 200 1.10 0.24 -6.97
N ALA A 201 1.55 -0.92 -6.50
CA ALA A 201 2.98 -1.27 -6.43
C ALA A 201 3.30 -2.61 -7.11
N ASP A 202 4.51 -2.74 -7.63
CA ASP A 202 5.01 -4.00 -8.21
C ASP A 202 5.00 -5.17 -7.21
N SER A 203 5.04 -4.89 -5.91
CA SER A 203 4.93 -5.90 -4.86
C SER A 203 3.56 -6.61 -4.85
N ASP A 204 2.49 -5.92 -5.26
CA ASP A 204 1.13 -6.48 -5.36
C ASP A 204 1.04 -7.45 -6.53
N GLY A 205 1.51 -7.01 -7.70
CA GLY A 205 1.56 -7.84 -8.91
C GLY A 205 2.43 -9.09 -8.73
N LEU A 206 3.64 -8.93 -8.15
CA LEU A 206 4.54 -10.05 -7.85
C LEU A 206 3.92 -11.05 -6.87
N MET A 207 3.28 -10.57 -5.80
CA MET A 207 2.57 -11.41 -4.85
C MET A 207 1.45 -12.21 -5.53
N ALA A 208 0.63 -11.54 -6.34
CA ALA A 208 -0.47 -12.16 -7.08
C ALA A 208 0.03 -13.23 -8.05
N GLN A 209 1.01 -12.87 -8.89
CA GLN A 209 1.60 -13.78 -9.88
C GLN A 209 2.19 -15.04 -9.23
N ARG A 210 3.01 -14.85 -8.18
CA ARG A 210 3.66 -15.96 -7.46
C ARG A 210 2.67 -16.81 -6.68
N GLY A 211 1.56 -16.22 -6.23
CA GLY A 211 0.49 -16.89 -5.51
C GLY A 211 -0.52 -17.61 -6.41
N GLY A 212 -0.42 -17.47 -7.73
CA GLY A 212 -1.36 -18.09 -8.66
C GLY A 212 -2.73 -17.43 -8.69
N ALA A 213 -2.80 -16.11 -8.47
CA ALA A 213 -4.03 -15.34 -8.58
C ALA A 213 -4.64 -15.44 -10.00
N ALA A 214 -5.97 -15.26 -10.13
CA ALA A 214 -6.64 -15.11 -11.41
C ALA A 214 -6.04 -13.97 -12.25
N GLY A 215 -5.53 -12.97 -11.55
CA GLY A 215 -4.78 -11.87 -12.13
C GLY A 215 -4.52 -10.75 -11.15
N SER A 216 -3.82 -9.73 -11.66
CA SER A 216 -3.51 -8.51 -10.92
C SER A 216 -3.83 -7.27 -11.74
N ILE A 217 -4.47 -6.30 -11.10
CA ILE A 217 -4.84 -5.01 -11.67
C ILE A 217 -3.99 -3.94 -10.99
N GLY A 218 -3.07 -3.36 -11.75
CA GLY A 218 -2.32 -2.20 -11.33
C GLY A 218 -3.17 -0.95 -11.35
N VAL A 219 -3.00 -0.06 -10.39
CA VAL A 219 -3.75 1.20 -10.35
C VAL A 219 -2.79 2.39 -10.22
N THR A 220 -3.16 3.51 -10.87
CA THR A 220 -2.33 4.71 -10.88
C THR A 220 -3.04 5.93 -10.32
N TRP A 221 -4.30 5.80 -9.94
CA TRP A 221 -5.16 6.91 -9.50
C TRP A 221 -4.82 7.49 -8.12
N GLY A 222 -3.98 6.80 -7.32
CA GLY A 222 -3.57 7.24 -5.98
C GLY A 222 -2.39 8.20 -5.94
N TRP A 223 -1.79 8.51 -7.10
CA TRP A 223 -0.56 9.28 -7.16
C TRP A 223 -0.62 10.41 -8.17
N PRO A 224 -0.08 11.61 -7.85
CA PRO A 224 0.00 12.72 -8.82
C PRO A 224 0.82 12.35 -10.06
N THR A 225 1.90 11.59 -9.87
CA THR A 225 2.69 10.99 -10.95
C THR A 225 2.36 9.50 -11.01
N PRO A 226 1.83 8.99 -12.14
CA PRO A 226 1.50 7.58 -12.26
C PRO A 226 2.71 6.67 -12.02
N PRO A 227 2.62 5.65 -11.15
CA PRO A 227 3.68 4.68 -10.97
C PRO A 227 3.88 3.84 -12.24
N VAL A 228 5.13 3.44 -12.51
CA VAL A 228 5.44 2.45 -13.53
C VAL A 228 5.29 1.07 -12.91
N LEU A 229 4.32 0.28 -13.40
CA LEU A 229 4.01 -1.07 -12.91
C LEU A 229 4.36 -2.12 -13.95
N ASN A 230 5.21 -3.08 -13.57
CA ASN A 230 5.78 -4.07 -14.49
C ASN A 230 5.18 -5.47 -14.31
N TYR A 231 4.49 -5.71 -13.20
CA TYR A 231 4.03 -7.06 -12.81
C TYR A 231 2.53 -7.19 -12.74
N CYS A 232 1.78 -6.24 -13.31
CA CYS A 232 0.33 -6.29 -13.37
C CYS A 232 -0.18 -6.73 -14.73
N ASP A 233 -1.31 -7.41 -14.77
CA ASP A 233 -1.94 -7.92 -15.99
C ASP A 233 -2.62 -6.82 -16.80
N CYS A 234 -3.12 -5.79 -16.15
CA CYS A 234 -3.64 -4.56 -16.74
C CYS A 234 -3.48 -3.40 -15.74
N ILE A 235 -3.55 -2.17 -16.22
CA ILE A 235 -3.37 -0.95 -15.42
C ILE A 235 -4.59 -0.05 -15.63
N LEU A 236 -5.17 0.45 -14.53
CA LEU A 236 -6.29 1.39 -14.56
C LEU A 236 -5.91 2.73 -13.97
N ALA A 237 -6.34 3.82 -14.62
CA ALA A 237 -6.13 5.18 -14.14
C ALA A 237 -7.33 5.73 -13.34
N SER A 238 -8.44 4.99 -13.32
CA SER A 238 -9.64 5.35 -12.56
C SER A 238 -10.41 4.12 -12.11
N PRO A 239 -11.00 4.11 -10.88
CA PRO A 239 -11.90 3.04 -10.45
C PRO A 239 -13.11 2.83 -11.38
N LEU A 240 -13.51 3.88 -12.11
CA LEU A 240 -14.66 3.85 -13.02
C LEU A 240 -14.39 3.10 -14.34
N GLU A 241 -13.13 2.81 -14.64
CA GLU A 241 -12.76 2.00 -15.83
C GLU A 241 -13.01 0.50 -15.62
N MET A 242 -13.19 0.06 -14.38
CA MET A 242 -13.51 -1.34 -14.08
C MET A 242 -14.99 -1.63 -14.31
N ARG A 243 -15.27 -2.65 -15.12
CA ARG A 243 -16.65 -3.12 -15.33
C ARG A 243 -16.83 -4.46 -14.62
N ILE A 244 -17.88 -4.55 -13.80
CA ILE A 244 -18.23 -5.72 -13.00
C ILE A 244 -19.49 -6.32 -13.62
N ILE A 245 -19.42 -7.56 -14.07
CA ILE A 245 -20.54 -8.28 -14.71
C ILE A 245 -20.81 -9.54 -13.87
N PRO A 246 -21.98 -9.65 -13.21
CA PRO A 246 -22.37 -10.89 -12.55
C PRO A 246 -22.38 -12.05 -13.54
N GLU A 247 -21.87 -13.21 -13.17
CA GLU A 247 -22.03 -14.44 -13.93
C GLU A 247 -23.38 -15.03 -13.58
N GLU A 248 -24.18 -15.36 -14.62
CA GLU A 248 -25.42 -16.12 -14.43
C GLU A 248 -25.06 -17.55 -13.97
N ASN A 249 -25.72 -18.01 -12.91
CA ASN A 249 -25.56 -19.35 -12.34
C ASN A 249 -26.14 -20.41 -13.27
#